data_e3f30ae732e4b91745a8a8b6f58493e2
#
_entry.id   e3f30ae732e4b91745a8a8b6f58493e2
#
_cell.length_a   1.000
_cell.length_b   1.000
_cell.length_c   1.000
_cell.angle_alpha   90.00
_cell.angle_beta   90.00
_cell.angle_gamma   90.00
#
_symmetry.space_group_name_H-M   'P 1'
#
loop_
_entity.id
_entity.type
_entity.pdbx_description
1 polymer ?
#
loop_
_entity_poly.entity_id
_entity_poly.type
_entity_poly.pdbx_seq_one_letter_code
_entity_poly.pdbx_strand_id
1 'polypeptide(L)'
;MTDRYRQYADVFRHIPSSLEDAAQQILQDQLDILVYLEIGLSPLILQLASLRLAPIQCSTWAHPVTSGLSTIDYFLSSDLMEPENAQEHYSETLIRLPHLGTCFEKPVLPQQKRYREDFGLREDAVVYLACQYLGKYLPQYDYLFAAIAQRVPNAQFVFLALPNAAIARQFRERLTRAFSLYGLNVEDHCLILPGLDYQDYLDLNRCADLMLDSYGWSGGITTLEAVAVGLPVITCPGKLMRGRHTYAILKRMELDSLIASDLKSYEDLAVKLGSDSEFRYHMAEEVRQRCHLLFEDRECVAALAHFFLTRKPDASSG
;
A
#
# COMPACT_ATOMS: atom_id res chain seq x y z
N MET A 1 15.31 -10.94 5.68
CA MET A 1 15.31 -9.45 5.53
C MET A 1 16.59 -8.82 6.07
N THR A 2 16.97 -9.07 7.30
CA THR A 2 18.20 -8.54 7.95
C THR A 2 19.48 -8.76 7.13
N ASP A 3 19.64 -9.95 6.51
CA ASP A 3 20.84 -10.25 5.72
C ASP A 3 20.94 -9.43 4.42
N ARG A 4 19.80 -9.05 3.81
CA ARG A 4 19.81 -8.11 2.66
C ARG A 4 20.33 -6.74 3.08
N TYR A 5 19.85 -6.19 4.19
CA TYR A 5 20.38 -4.91 4.69
C TYR A 5 21.87 -4.97 4.97
N ARG A 6 22.35 -6.06 5.60
CA ARG A 6 23.78 -6.26 5.87
C ARG A 6 24.62 -6.33 4.60
N GLN A 7 24.08 -6.87 3.52
CA GLN A 7 24.76 -6.99 2.24
C GLN A 7 24.96 -5.65 1.53
N TYR A 8 24.01 -4.70 1.67
CA TYR A 8 24.01 -3.44 0.91
C TYR A 8 24.42 -2.22 1.75
N ALA A 9 24.57 -2.35 3.06
CA ALA A 9 25.01 -1.28 3.91
C ALA A 9 26.53 -1.28 4.03
N ASP A 10 27.18 -0.10 3.95
CA ASP A 10 28.61 0.04 4.23
C ASP A 10 28.93 -0.32 5.69
N VAL A 11 28.04 0.10 6.60
CA VAL A 11 28.06 -0.29 8.02
C VAL A 11 26.69 -0.75 8.44
N PHE A 12 26.58 -1.97 8.94
CA PHE A 12 25.35 -2.52 9.51
C PHE A 12 25.45 -2.62 11.01
N ARG A 13 24.48 -2.05 11.73
CA ARG A 13 24.37 -2.17 13.18
C ARG A 13 23.00 -2.72 13.57
N HIS A 14 23.03 -3.68 14.48
CA HIS A 14 21.81 -4.15 15.13
C HIS A 14 21.53 -3.23 16.33
N ILE A 15 20.47 -2.44 16.24
CA ILE A 15 20.11 -1.47 17.30
C ILE A 15 19.50 -2.22 18.50
N PRO A 16 19.94 -1.95 19.74
CA PRO A 16 19.35 -2.50 20.95
C PRO A 16 17.89 -2.15 21.12
N SER A 17 17.16 -2.93 21.89
CA SER A 17 15.75 -2.67 22.21
C SER A 17 15.53 -1.62 23.31
N SER A 18 16.58 -1.29 24.08
CA SER A 18 16.56 -0.20 25.05
C SER A 18 16.66 1.15 24.35
N LEU A 19 15.82 2.11 24.72
CA LEU A 19 15.83 3.45 24.14
C LEU A 19 17.19 4.14 24.36
N GLU A 20 17.74 4.05 25.58
CA GLU A 20 19.00 4.70 25.96
C GLU A 20 20.17 4.15 25.15
N ASP A 21 20.32 2.83 25.10
CA ASP A 21 21.41 2.18 24.36
C ASP A 21 21.29 2.42 22.85
N ALA A 22 20.06 2.40 22.31
CA ALA A 22 19.80 2.69 20.91
C ALA A 22 20.16 4.14 20.56
N ALA A 23 19.74 5.10 21.38
CA ALA A 23 20.06 6.51 21.17
C ALA A 23 21.59 6.77 21.28
N GLN A 24 22.26 6.19 22.27
CA GLN A 24 23.71 6.30 22.40
C GLN A 24 24.44 5.72 21.19
N GLN A 25 23.99 4.56 20.68
CA GLN A 25 24.60 3.93 19.51
C GLN A 25 24.48 4.82 18.27
N ILE A 26 23.31 5.43 18.04
CA ILE A 26 23.08 6.34 16.92
C ILE A 26 23.94 7.60 17.05
N LEU A 27 24.03 8.18 18.25
CA LEU A 27 24.85 9.36 18.50
C LEU A 27 26.36 9.10 18.30
N GLN A 28 26.84 7.90 18.64
CA GLN A 28 28.23 7.49 18.42
C GLN A 28 28.59 7.38 16.94
N ASP A 29 27.61 7.13 16.07
CA ASP A 29 27.83 7.04 14.62
C ASP A 29 27.98 8.43 13.97
N GLN A 30 27.70 9.53 14.67
CA GLN A 30 27.88 10.93 14.25
C GLN A 30 27.32 11.19 12.85
N LEU A 31 26.06 10.78 12.62
CA LEU A 31 25.38 10.89 11.35
C LEU A 31 25.11 12.37 11.00
N ASP A 32 25.34 12.78 9.76
CA ASP A 32 24.91 14.07 9.23
C ASP A 32 23.38 14.10 9.00
N ILE A 33 22.84 12.96 8.53
CA ILE A 33 21.42 12.79 8.23
C ILE A 33 20.95 11.44 8.79
N LEU A 34 19.87 11.45 9.57
CA LEU A 34 19.18 10.26 10.04
C LEU A 34 17.84 10.12 9.34
N VAL A 35 17.60 8.98 8.69
CA VAL A 35 16.33 8.70 8.00
C VAL A 35 15.59 7.59 8.75
N TYR A 36 14.42 7.94 9.28
CA TYR A 36 13.47 6.97 9.81
C TYR A 36 12.59 6.46 8.66
N LEU A 37 12.66 5.16 8.34
CA LEU A 37 11.82 4.59 7.28
C LEU A 37 10.34 4.63 7.65
N GLU A 38 10.02 4.54 8.94
CA GLU A 38 8.67 4.69 9.45
C GLU A 38 8.67 5.38 10.82
N ILE A 39 7.67 6.17 11.12
CA ILE A 39 7.41 6.72 12.46
C ILE A 39 5.94 6.47 12.78
N GLY A 40 5.68 5.69 13.86
CA GLY A 40 4.32 5.42 14.32
C GLY A 40 3.92 3.94 14.31
N LEU A 41 4.66 3.05 13.65
CA LEU A 41 4.43 1.60 13.70
C LEU A 41 5.15 0.93 14.88
N SER A 42 6.32 1.46 15.27
CA SER A 42 7.10 0.98 16.40
C SER A 42 7.18 2.01 17.52
N PRO A 43 6.80 1.67 18.77
CA PRO A 43 6.96 2.58 19.92
C PRO A 43 8.42 3.03 20.12
N LEU A 44 9.40 2.15 19.93
CA LEU A 44 10.81 2.50 20.04
C LEU A 44 11.22 3.53 19.00
N ILE A 45 10.83 3.35 17.73
CA ILE A 45 11.14 4.31 16.66
C ILE A 45 10.51 5.67 16.95
N LEU A 46 9.25 5.70 17.42
CA LEU A 46 8.60 6.96 17.80
C LEU A 46 9.34 7.68 18.93
N GLN A 47 9.83 6.94 19.94
CA GLN A 47 10.61 7.50 21.04
C GLN A 47 11.98 8.02 20.56
N LEU A 48 12.70 7.26 19.73
CA LEU A 48 13.95 7.71 19.11
C LEU A 48 13.75 8.96 18.24
N ALA A 49 12.69 8.98 17.44
CA ALA A 49 12.35 10.11 16.57
C ALA A 49 12.01 11.38 17.35
N SER A 50 11.55 11.27 18.61
CA SER A 50 11.33 12.42 19.49
C SER A 50 12.60 13.04 20.04
N LEU A 51 13.76 12.38 19.85
CA LEU A 51 15.07 12.89 20.20
C LEU A 51 15.78 13.50 18.98
N ARG A 52 16.64 14.51 19.20
CA ARG A 52 17.53 15.04 18.14
C ARG A 52 18.83 14.21 18.15
N LEU A 53 18.90 13.19 17.31
CA LEU A 53 20.03 12.24 17.25
C LEU A 53 20.97 12.52 16.06
N ALA A 54 20.57 13.40 15.14
CA ALA A 54 21.37 13.89 14.03
C ALA A 54 20.99 15.34 13.70
N PRO A 55 21.89 16.13 13.08
CA PRO A 55 21.60 17.50 12.67
C PRO A 55 20.38 17.61 11.75
N ILE A 56 20.20 16.66 10.84
CA ILE A 56 19.04 16.56 9.94
C ILE A 56 18.35 15.22 10.18
N GLN A 57 17.04 15.27 10.41
CA GLN A 57 16.24 14.05 10.59
C GLN A 57 15.07 14.05 9.59
N CYS A 58 14.89 12.91 8.93
CA CYS A 58 13.88 12.71 7.91
C CYS A 58 12.97 11.54 8.26
N SER A 59 11.72 11.61 7.84
CA SER A 59 10.81 10.47 7.80
C SER A 59 10.44 10.15 6.35
N THR A 60 9.93 8.93 6.11
CA THR A 60 9.47 8.51 4.79
C THR A 60 8.01 8.06 4.80
N TRP A 61 7.45 7.91 3.62
CA TRP A 61 6.06 7.49 3.43
C TRP A 61 5.78 6.00 3.69
N ALA A 62 6.76 5.22 4.17
CA ALA A 62 6.49 3.84 4.61
C ALA A 62 5.41 3.78 5.71
N HIS A 63 5.30 4.87 6.52
CA HIS A 63 4.09 5.18 7.26
C HIS A 63 3.55 6.53 6.76
N PRO A 64 2.48 6.56 5.93
CA PRO A 64 2.12 7.72 5.11
C PRO A 64 1.30 8.76 5.90
N VAL A 65 1.85 9.22 7.03
CA VAL A 65 1.26 10.23 7.92
C VAL A 65 2.39 11.09 8.48
N THR A 66 2.16 12.40 8.63
CA THR A 66 3.07 13.30 9.34
C THR A 66 3.44 12.74 10.72
N SER A 67 4.68 12.90 11.14
CA SER A 67 5.11 12.51 12.48
C SER A 67 4.56 13.44 13.57
N GLY A 68 4.31 14.71 13.23
CA GLY A 68 3.94 15.75 14.19
C GLY A 68 5.05 16.14 15.16
N LEU A 69 6.29 15.68 14.93
CA LEU A 69 7.44 15.89 15.80
C LEU A 69 8.28 17.07 15.31
N SER A 70 8.62 18.01 16.19
CA SER A 70 9.51 19.13 15.90
C SER A 70 10.98 18.71 15.67
N THR A 71 11.31 17.49 15.97
CA THR A 71 12.62 16.87 15.76
C THR A 71 12.80 16.30 14.36
N ILE A 72 11.75 16.22 13.54
CA ILE A 72 11.82 15.72 12.16
C ILE A 72 11.70 16.91 11.21
N ASP A 73 12.73 17.11 10.41
CA ASP A 73 12.86 18.28 9.53
C ASP A 73 12.17 18.09 8.19
N TYR A 74 12.27 16.87 7.62
CA TYR A 74 11.77 16.57 6.28
C TYR A 74 10.94 15.29 6.24
N PHE A 75 9.87 15.32 5.43
CA PHE A 75 9.11 14.15 5.06
C PHE A 75 9.37 13.81 3.58
N LEU A 76 10.03 12.67 3.34
CA LEU A 76 10.37 12.19 2.00
C LEU A 76 9.18 11.45 1.40
N SER A 77 8.52 12.06 0.45
CA SER A 77 7.28 11.58 -0.17
C SER A 77 7.44 11.40 -1.69
N SER A 78 6.33 11.21 -2.38
CA SER A 78 6.22 10.97 -3.81
C SER A 78 5.42 12.10 -4.47
N ASP A 79 5.83 12.56 -5.64
CA ASP A 79 5.12 13.60 -6.38
C ASP A 79 3.75 13.13 -6.89
N LEU A 80 3.62 11.85 -7.30
CA LEU A 80 2.37 11.30 -7.79
C LEU A 80 1.36 10.96 -6.67
N MET A 81 1.85 10.65 -5.46
CA MET A 81 0.96 10.32 -4.34
C MET A 81 0.40 11.56 -3.65
N GLU A 82 1.11 12.69 -3.70
CA GLU A 82 0.73 13.89 -2.99
C GLU A 82 -0.26 14.75 -3.78
N PRO A 83 -1.31 15.30 -3.12
CA PRO A 83 -2.13 16.35 -3.72
C PRO A 83 -1.35 17.66 -3.82
N GLU A 84 -1.88 18.63 -4.57
CA GLU A 84 -1.22 19.94 -4.78
C GLU A 84 -0.92 20.65 -3.46
N ASN A 85 -1.91 20.67 -2.54
CA ASN A 85 -1.80 21.34 -1.24
C ASN A 85 -1.18 20.46 -0.14
N ALA A 86 -0.45 19.41 -0.47
CA ALA A 86 -0.01 18.40 0.49
C ALA A 86 0.84 18.95 1.64
N GLN A 87 1.61 20.04 1.45
CA GLN A 87 2.39 20.64 2.54
C GLN A 87 1.54 20.97 3.77
N GLU A 88 0.26 21.29 3.59
CA GLU A 88 -0.66 21.59 4.69
C GLU A 88 -0.95 20.36 5.59
N HIS A 89 -0.63 19.15 5.10
CA HIS A 89 -0.85 17.90 5.82
C HIS A 89 0.35 17.46 6.69
N TYR A 90 1.47 18.20 6.61
CA TYR A 90 2.73 17.82 7.24
C TYR A 90 3.26 18.96 8.13
N SER A 91 3.77 18.60 9.30
CA SER A 91 4.54 19.51 10.16
C SER A 91 5.98 19.66 9.65
N GLU A 92 6.47 18.65 8.97
CA GLU A 92 7.78 18.61 8.33
C GLU A 92 7.78 19.35 6.99
N THR A 93 8.96 19.74 6.49
CA THR A 93 9.09 20.19 5.10
C THR A 93 8.91 19.00 4.17
N LEU A 94 7.88 19.04 3.32
CA LEU A 94 7.58 17.97 2.37
C LEU A 94 8.55 17.99 1.18
N ILE A 95 9.22 16.88 0.95
CA ILE A 95 10.08 16.64 -0.22
C ILE A 95 9.39 15.64 -1.13
N ARG A 96 9.02 16.08 -2.33
CA ARG A 96 8.38 15.24 -3.35
C ARG A 96 9.46 14.64 -4.26
N LEU A 97 9.73 13.35 -4.05
CA LEU A 97 10.60 12.58 -4.94
C LEU A 97 9.86 12.18 -6.22
N PRO A 98 10.54 12.05 -7.35
CA PRO A 98 9.92 11.68 -8.62
C PRO A 98 9.10 10.39 -8.54
N HIS A 99 8.00 10.34 -9.29
CA HIS A 99 7.14 9.20 -9.51
C HIS A 99 6.59 8.61 -8.19
N LEU A 100 6.96 7.36 -7.84
CA LEU A 100 6.52 6.70 -6.60
C LEU A 100 7.42 7.00 -5.40
N GLY A 101 8.51 7.77 -5.61
CA GLY A 101 9.45 8.12 -4.54
C GLY A 101 10.26 6.96 -3.97
N THR A 102 10.16 5.77 -4.56
CA THR A 102 10.88 4.56 -4.15
C THR A 102 11.14 3.67 -5.35
N CYS A 103 12.36 3.12 -5.43
CA CYS A 103 12.74 2.15 -6.43
C CYS A 103 12.35 0.74 -5.97
N PHE A 104 11.35 0.16 -6.62
CA PHE A 104 10.88 -1.19 -6.33
C PHE A 104 11.49 -2.20 -7.31
N GLU A 105 11.89 -3.36 -6.81
CA GLU A 105 12.19 -4.52 -7.64
C GLU A 105 10.89 -5.20 -8.07
N LYS A 106 10.85 -5.72 -9.30
CA LYS A 106 9.71 -6.51 -9.75
C LYS A 106 9.61 -7.80 -8.94
N PRO A 107 8.44 -8.18 -8.43
CA PRO A 107 8.27 -9.43 -7.70
C PRO A 107 8.68 -10.64 -8.52
N VAL A 108 9.40 -11.57 -7.88
CA VAL A 108 9.69 -12.89 -8.48
C VAL A 108 8.44 -13.75 -8.37
N LEU A 109 7.88 -14.09 -9.52
CA LEU A 109 6.65 -14.88 -9.55
C LEU A 109 6.93 -16.35 -9.17
N PRO A 110 5.98 -17.03 -8.49
CA PRO A 110 6.15 -18.43 -8.10
C PRO A 110 6.38 -19.34 -9.32
N GLN A 111 7.21 -20.36 -9.15
CA GLN A 111 7.45 -21.37 -10.19
C GLN A 111 6.27 -22.33 -10.31
N GLN A 112 5.69 -22.73 -9.18
CA GLN A 112 4.52 -23.60 -9.11
C GLN A 112 3.25 -22.76 -9.02
N LYS A 113 2.27 -23.05 -9.86
CA LYS A 113 0.99 -22.34 -9.88
C LYS A 113 -0.02 -23.08 -9.02
N ARG A 114 -0.73 -22.33 -8.18
CA ARG A 114 -1.98 -22.75 -7.55
C ARG A 114 -3.17 -22.30 -8.37
N TYR A 115 -4.28 -23.01 -8.22
CA TYR A 115 -5.52 -22.79 -8.95
C TYR A 115 -6.63 -22.31 -8.01
N ARG A 116 -7.78 -21.89 -8.57
CA ARG A 116 -8.94 -21.39 -7.81
C ARG A 116 -9.40 -22.36 -6.73
N GLU A 117 -9.44 -23.66 -7.04
CA GLU A 117 -9.82 -24.72 -6.11
C GLU A 117 -8.95 -24.79 -4.85
N ASP A 118 -7.65 -24.53 -4.98
CA ASP A 118 -6.71 -24.53 -3.85
C ASP A 118 -6.99 -23.43 -2.81
N PHE A 119 -7.70 -22.38 -3.22
CA PHE A 119 -8.10 -21.27 -2.39
C PHE A 119 -9.60 -21.28 -2.05
N GLY A 120 -10.36 -22.28 -2.48
CA GLY A 120 -11.80 -22.33 -2.29
C GLY A 120 -12.57 -21.30 -3.11
N LEU A 121 -12.00 -20.84 -4.23
CA LEU A 121 -12.66 -19.93 -5.16
C LEU A 121 -13.57 -20.71 -6.09
N ARG A 122 -14.76 -20.17 -6.35
CA ARG A 122 -15.69 -20.79 -7.31
C ARG A 122 -15.20 -20.59 -8.74
N GLU A 123 -15.33 -21.63 -9.54
CA GLU A 123 -14.87 -21.61 -10.95
C GLU A 123 -15.66 -20.61 -11.80
N ASP A 124 -16.97 -20.50 -11.56
CA ASP A 124 -17.91 -19.62 -12.26
C ASP A 124 -17.95 -18.18 -11.71
N ALA A 125 -17.23 -17.91 -10.62
CA ALA A 125 -17.25 -16.59 -10.01
C ALA A 125 -16.39 -15.57 -10.75
N VAL A 126 -16.82 -14.31 -10.67
CA VAL A 126 -15.93 -13.17 -10.84
C VAL A 126 -15.29 -12.87 -9.49
N VAL A 127 -13.99 -13.09 -9.40
CA VAL A 127 -13.22 -12.99 -8.15
C VAL A 127 -12.67 -11.58 -7.96
N TYR A 128 -13.21 -10.89 -6.98
CA TYR A 128 -12.77 -9.56 -6.54
C TYR A 128 -11.82 -9.72 -5.35
N LEU A 129 -10.55 -9.44 -5.55
CA LEU A 129 -9.58 -9.50 -4.47
C LEU A 129 -9.59 -8.20 -3.67
N ALA A 130 -9.78 -8.31 -2.36
CA ALA A 130 -9.74 -7.20 -1.40
C ALA A 130 -8.76 -7.56 -0.26
N CYS A 131 -7.46 -7.55 -0.58
CA CYS A 131 -6.39 -8.15 0.23
C CYS A 131 -5.68 -7.18 1.18
N GLN A 132 -6.30 -6.03 1.48
CA GLN A 132 -5.74 -5.12 2.47
C GLN A 132 -5.99 -5.64 3.90
N TYR A 133 -5.18 -5.13 4.85
CA TYR A 133 -5.44 -5.38 6.27
C TYR A 133 -6.88 -5.01 6.61
N LEU A 134 -7.63 -5.92 7.26
CA LEU A 134 -9.07 -5.76 7.48
C LEU A 134 -9.45 -4.47 8.24
N GLY A 135 -8.53 -3.93 9.04
CA GLY A 135 -8.72 -2.63 9.72
C GLY A 135 -8.74 -1.41 8.80
N LYS A 136 -8.29 -1.55 7.53
CA LYS A 136 -8.37 -0.48 6.54
C LYS A 136 -9.77 -0.33 5.93
N TYR A 137 -10.61 -1.36 5.99
CA TYR A 137 -11.98 -1.31 5.50
C TYR A 137 -12.87 -0.64 6.54
N LEU A 138 -13.17 0.65 6.32
CA LEU A 138 -13.97 1.45 7.24
C LEU A 138 -15.46 1.04 7.14
N PRO A 139 -16.18 0.94 8.28
CA PRO A 139 -17.55 0.42 8.33
C PRO A 139 -18.55 1.12 7.40
N GLN A 140 -18.38 2.41 7.20
CA GLN A 140 -19.27 3.22 6.34
C GLN A 140 -19.19 2.85 4.86
N TYR A 141 -18.21 2.04 4.44
CA TYR A 141 -18.01 1.62 3.04
C TYR A 141 -18.28 0.12 2.82
N ASP A 142 -18.70 -0.62 3.84
CA ASP A 142 -19.04 -2.05 3.73
C ASP A 142 -20.15 -2.31 2.72
N TYR A 143 -21.05 -1.35 2.51
CA TYR A 143 -22.15 -1.43 1.55
C TYR A 143 -21.67 -1.59 0.09
N LEU A 144 -20.45 -1.13 -0.24
CA LEU A 144 -19.92 -1.21 -1.61
C LEU A 144 -19.84 -2.66 -2.10
N PHE A 145 -19.42 -3.58 -1.25
CA PHE A 145 -19.35 -5.00 -1.60
C PHE A 145 -20.73 -5.58 -1.90
N ALA A 146 -21.75 -5.25 -1.08
CA ALA A 146 -23.12 -5.70 -1.28
C ALA A 146 -23.75 -5.05 -2.52
N ALA A 147 -23.50 -3.75 -2.77
CA ALA A 147 -24.00 -3.04 -3.95
C ALA A 147 -23.40 -3.61 -5.25
N ILE A 148 -22.12 -3.97 -5.25
CA ILE A 148 -21.48 -4.65 -6.39
C ILE A 148 -22.08 -6.05 -6.56
N ALA A 149 -22.23 -6.85 -5.49
CA ALA A 149 -22.79 -8.19 -5.54
C ALA A 149 -24.23 -8.21 -6.09
N GLN A 150 -25.05 -7.20 -5.74
CA GLN A 150 -26.42 -7.09 -6.26
C GLN A 150 -26.46 -6.93 -7.79
N ARG A 151 -25.44 -6.29 -8.37
CA ARG A 151 -25.34 -6.01 -9.83
C ARG A 151 -24.50 -7.07 -10.57
N VAL A 152 -23.66 -7.84 -9.85
CA VAL A 152 -22.84 -8.94 -10.38
C VAL A 152 -23.13 -10.18 -9.50
N PRO A 153 -24.20 -10.94 -9.81
CA PRO A 153 -24.66 -12.02 -8.93
C PRO A 153 -23.64 -13.15 -8.66
N ASN A 154 -22.70 -13.36 -9.57
CA ASN A 154 -21.62 -14.34 -9.41
C ASN A 154 -20.35 -13.73 -8.81
N ALA A 155 -20.38 -12.50 -8.27
CA ALA A 155 -19.24 -11.91 -7.59
C ALA A 155 -18.84 -12.74 -6.35
N GLN A 156 -17.53 -12.94 -6.18
CA GLN A 156 -16.92 -13.50 -4.99
C GLN A 156 -15.81 -12.56 -4.49
N PHE A 157 -16.02 -11.96 -3.31
CA PHE A 157 -15.03 -11.08 -2.67
C PHE A 157 -14.11 -11.91 -1.79
N VAL A 158 -12.81 -11.75 -1.96
CA VAL A 158 -11.79 -12.49 -1.22
C VAL A 158 -11.01 -11.52 -0.35
N PHE A 159 -11.01 -11.77 0.95
CA PHE A 159 -10.30 -11.00 1.96
C PHE A 159 -9.23 -11.87 2.63
N LEU A 160 -8.19 -11.23 3.18
CA LEU A 160 -7.14 -11.91 3.94
C LEU A 160 -7.20 -11.48 5.41
N ALA A 161 -7.32 -12.45 6.31
CA ALA A 161 -7.24 -12.22 7.74
C ALA A 161 -5.79 -12.40 8.21
N LEU A 162 -5.22 -11.39 8.83
CA LEU A 162 -4.04 -11.58 9.67
C LEU A 162 -4.43 -12.37 10.93
N PRO A 163 -3.46 -12.94 11.67
CA PRO A 163 -3.73 -13.83 12.81
C PRO A 163 -4.35 -13.09 14.02
N ASN A 164 -5.47 -12.41 13.79
CA ASN A 164 -6.32 -11.80 14.82
C ASN A 164 -7.78 -12.17 14.55
N ALA A 165 -8.20 -13.28 15.15
CA ALA A 165 -9.54 -13.81 14.97
C ALA A 165 -10.68 -12.84 15.39
N ALA A 166 -10.40 -11.92 16.33
CA ALA A 166 -11.40 -10.94 16.77
C ALA A 166 -11.69 -9.92 15.66
N ILE A 167 -10.67 -9.43 14.97
CA ILE A 167 -10.82 -8.50 13.83
C ILE A 167 -11.56 -9.19 12.68
N ALA A 168 -11.18 -10.43 12.33
CA ALA A 168 -11.84 -11.18 11.26
C ALA A 168 -13.32 -11.42 11.57
N ARG A 169 -13.66 -11.81 12.82
CA ARG A 169 -15.05 -11.98 13.26
C ARG A 169 -15.85 -10.69 13.18
N GLN A 170 -15.32 -9.59 13.71
CA GLN A 170 -15.97 -8.28 13.67
C GLN A 170 -16.21 -7.83 12.22
N PHE A 171 -15.24 -8.03 11.35
CA PHE A 171 -15.34 -7.69 9.93
C PHE A 171 -16.45 -8.53 9.25
N ARG A 172 -16.50 -9.85 9.49
CA ARG A 172 -17.56 -10.72 8.99
C ARG A 172 -18.95 -10.27 9.47
N GLU A 173 -19.12 -9.94 10.74
CA GLU A 173 -20.37 -9.43 11.28
C GLU A 173 -20.83 -8.13 10.62
N ARG A 174 -19.87 -7.24 10.28
CA ARG A 174 -20.15 -6.00 9.54
C ARG A 174 -20.63 -6.31 8.12
N LEU A 175 -19.91 -7.16 7.38
CA LEU A 175 -20.30 -7.58 6.03
C LEU A 175 -21.68 -8.27 6.05
N THR A 176 -21.95 -9.16 7.03
CA THR A 176 -23.26 -9.80 7.16
C THR A 176 -24.39 -8.77 7.26
N ARG A 177 -24.22 -7.73 8.07
CA ARG A 177 -25.20 -6.64 8.17
C ARG A 177 -25.35 -5.87 6.86
N ALA A 178 -24.21 -5.53 6.22
CA ALA A 178 -24.23 -4.79 4.94
C ALA A 178 -24.97 -5.59 3.84
N PHE A 179 -24.65 -6.89 3.67
CA PHE A 179 -25.29 -7.76 2.68
C PHE A 179 -26.78 -7.97 2.96
N SER A 180 -27.18 -8.13 4.23
CA SER A 180 -28.58 -8.28 4.63
C SER A 180 -29.43 -7.07 4.22
N LEU A 181 -28.91 -5.85 4.24
CA LEU A 181 -29.60 -4.64 3.78
C LEU A 181 -29.91 -4.65 2.28
N TYR A 182 -29.18 -5.45 1.49
CA TYR A 182 -29.39 -5.66 0.07
C TYR A 182 -30.17 -6.96 -0.24
N GLY A 183 -30.64 -7.68 0.79
CA GLY A 183 -31.32 -8.96 0.63
C GLY A 183 -30.40 -10.09 0.18
N LEU A 184 -29.10 -9.98 0.40
CA LEU A 184 -28.09 -10.95 -0.01
C LEU A 184 -27.54 -11.71 1.22
N ASN A 185 -27.13 -12.97 0.99
CA ASN A 185 -26.42 -13.74 1.99
C ASN A 185 -24.89 -13.56 1.79
N VAL A 186 -24.20 -13.12 2.82
CA VAL A 186 -22.75 -12.86 2.78
C VAL A 186 -21.93 -14.12 2.44
N GLU A 187 -22.38 -15.30 2.86
CA GLU A 187 -21.67 -16.56 2.63
C GLU A 187 -21.64 -16.97 1.15
N ASP A 188 -22.57 -16.47 0.33
CA ASP A 188 -22.61 -16.72 -1.10
C ASP A 188 -21.60 -15.86 -1.87
N HIS A 189 -21.10 -14.78 -1.24
CA HIS A 189 -20.30 -13.76 -1.91
C HIS A 189 -18.92 -13.48 -1.27
N CYS A 190 -18.75 -13.74 0.04
CA CYS A 190 -17.54 -13.32 0.75
C CYS A 190 -16.77 -14.51 1.33
N LEU A 191 -15.49 -14.56 0.97
CA LEU A 191 -14.53 -15.52 1.50
C LEU A 191 -13.43 -14.78 2.27
N ILE A 192 -13.22 -15.12 3.54
CA ILE A 192 -12.13 -14.59 4.35
C ILE A 192 -11.11 -15.71 4.55
N LEU A 193 -10.01 -15.64 3.82
CA LEU A 193 -8.90 -16.59 3.91
C LEU A 193 -7.99 -16.25 5.09
N PRO A 194 -7.31 -17.23 5.69
CA PRO A 194 -6.21 -16.97 6.62
C PRO A 194 -5.06 -16.26 5.90
N GLY A 195 -4.10 -15.72 6.66
CA GLY A 195 -2.87 -15.19 6.10
C GLY A 195 -2.14 -16.27 5.28
N LEU A 196 -1.68 -15.88 4.09
CA LEU A 196 -0.95 -16.72 3.16
C LEU A 196 0.55 -16.44 3.25
N ASP A 197 1.37 -17.40 2.87
CA ASP A 197 2.75 -17.09 2.55
C ASP A 197 2.86 -16.25 1.27
N TYR A 198 4.04 -15.69 1.02
CA TYR A 198 4.20 -14.72 -0.07
C TYR A 198 3.94 -15.33 -1.46
N GLN A 199 4.34 -16.59 -1.68
CA GLN A 199 4.17 -17.25 -2.97
C GLN A 199 2.71 -17.60 -3.22
N ASP A 200 2.02 -18.14 -2.22
CA ASP A 200 0.58 -18.41 -2.27
C ASP A 200 -0.23 -17.13 -2.46
N TYR A 201 0.20 -16.01 -1.86
CA TYR A 201 -0.42 -14.72 -2.08
C TYR A 201 -0.30 -14.24 -3.53
N LEU A 202 0.86 -14.39 -4.16
CA LEU A 202 1.02 -14.05 -5.58
C LEU A 202 0.19 -14.96 -6.49
N ASP A 203 0.05 -16.24 -6.16
CA ASP A 203 -0.81 -17.15 -6.89
C ASP A 203 -2.29 -16.82 -6.70
N LEU A 204 -2.73 -16.41 -5.50
CA LEU A 204 -4.08 -15.89 -5.28
C LEU A 204 -4.37 -14.67 -6.17
N ASN A 205 -3.43 -13.72 -6.30
CA ASN A 205 -3.58 -12.59 -7.21
C ASN A 205 -3.76 -13.04 -8.67
N ARG A 206 -3.11 -14.11 -9.11
CA ARG A 206 -3.28 -14.69 -10.47
C ARG A 206 -4.64 -15.35 -10.66
N CYS A 207 -5.24 -15.89 -9.60
CA CYS A 207 -6.54 -16.54 -9.64
C CYS A 207 -7.71 -15.53 -9.61
N ALA A 208 -7.45 -14.28 -9.22
CA ALA A 208 -8.45 -13.22 -9.18
C ALA A 208 -8.69 -12.58 -10.56
N ASP A 209 -9.84 -11.96 -10.73
CA ASP A 209 -10.23 -11.25 -11.96
C ASP A 209 -9.92 -9.75 -11.89
N LEU A 210 -10.04 -9.17 -10.71
CA LEU A 210 -9.68 -7.78 -10.42
C LEU A 210 -9.44 -7.57 -8.92
N MET A 211 -8.73 -6.49 -8.57
CA MET A 211 -8.53 -6.07 -7.18
C MET A 211 -9.28 -4.76 -6.90
N LEU A 212 -9.90 -4.72 -5.73
CA LEU A 212 -10.54 -3.54 -5.16
C LEU A 212 -9.58 -2.87 -4.16
N ASP A 213 -9.13 -1.66 -4.49
CA ASP A 213 -8.37 -0.86 -3.53
C ASP A 213 -9.25 -0.33 -2.41
N SER A 214 -8.73 -0.29 -1.18
CA SER A 214 -9.48 0.20 -0.02
C SER A 214 -9.54 1.72 0.02
N TYR A 215 -10.75 2.28 0.11
CA TYR A 215 -10.95 3.72 0.17
C TYR A 215 -10.45 4.31 1.49
N GLY A 216 -9.69 5.41 1.37
CA GLY A 216 -9.17 6.17 2.52
C GLY A 216 -7.81 5.70 3.03
N TRP A 217 -7.44 4.44 2.81
CA TRP A 217 -6.10 3.91 3.06
C TRP A 217 -5.72 2.89 1.99
N SER A 218 -5.17 3.39 0.92
CA SER A 218 -4.86 2.67 -0.32
C SER A 218 -3.77 1.61 -0.15
N GLY A 219 -3.77 0.62 -1.05
CA GLY A 219 -2.72 -0.38 -1.18
C GLY A 219 -1.46 0.21 -1.81
N GLY A 220 -0.30 -0.08 -1.22
CA GLY A 220 1.02 0.24 -1.79
C GLY A 220 1.64 -1.02 -2.42
N ILE A 221 2.39 -1.78 -1.62
CA ILE A 221 3.06 -3.01 -2.07
C ILE A 221 2.06 -4.02 -2.66
N THR A 222 0.91 -4.21 -2.02
CA THR A 222 -0.14 -5.13 -2.50
C THR A 222 -0.66 -4.77 -3.89
N THR A 223 -0.73 -3.47 -4.23
CA THR A 223 -1.09 -3.04 -5.57
C THR A 223 0.04 -3.29 -6.57
N LEU A 224 1.30 -3.03 -6.20
CA LEU A 224 2.46 -3.35 -7.05
C LEU A 224 2.54 -4.86 -7.36
N GLU A 225 2.25 -5.70 -6.36
CA GLU A 225 2.22 -7.16 -6.51
C GLU A 225 1.08 -7.62 -7.43
N ALA A 226 -0.11 -7.03 -7.29
CA ALA A 226 -1.25 -7.32 -8.14
C ALA A 226 -0.97 -6.96 -9.62
N VAL A 227 -0.50 -5.75 -9.89
CA VAL A 227 -0.20 -5.33 -11.26
C VAL A 227 0.99 -6.09 -11.85
N ALA A 228 1.93 -6.56 -11.03
CA ALA A 228 3.06 -7.38 -11.49
C ALA A 228 2.63 -8.72 -12.08
N VAL A 229 1.50 -9.28 -11.63
CA VAL A 229 0.89 -10.49 -12.20
C VAL A 229 -0.13 -10.17 -13.30
N GLY A 230 -0.36 -8.90 -13.61
CA GLY A 230 -1.30 -8.47 -14.65
C GLY A 230 -2.75 -8.34 -14.16
N LEU A 231 -2.98 -8.28 -12.85
CA LEU A 231 -4.30 -8.12 -12.26
C LEU A 231 -4.74 -6.64 -12.34
N PRO A 232 -5.89 -6.30 -12.96
CA PRO A 232 -6.44 -4.95 -12.91
C PRO A 232 -6.80 -4.55 -11.49
N VAL A 233 -6.42 -3.33 -11.09
CA VAL A 233 -6.75 -2.76 -9.78
C VAL A 233 -7.54 -1.48 -10.00
N ILE A 234 -8.68 -1.32 -9.33
CA ILE A 234 -9.44 -0.07 -9.36
C ILE A 234 -9.26 0.69 -8.05
N THR A 235 -9.23 2.02 -8.15
CA THR A 235 -9.11 2.89 -6.98
C THR A 235 -10.00 4.11 -7.07
N CYS A 236 -10.36 4.65 -5.90
CA CYS A 236 -10.92 5.98 -5.74
C CYS A 236 -10.00 6.77 -4.80
N PRO A 237 -9.25 7.76 -5.31
CA PRO A 237 -8.22 8.42 -4.51
C PRO A 237 -8.84 9.26 -3.37
N GLY A 238 -8.23 9.18 -2.21
CA GLY A 238 -8.53 10.05 -1.07
C GLY A 238 -7.88 11.43 -1.18
N LYS A 239 -8.15 12.28 -0.18
CA LYS A 239 -7.56 13.63 -0.07
C LYS A 239 -6.13 13.63 0.48
N LEU A 240 -5.73 12.58 1.20
CA LEU A 240 -4.42 12.44 1.84
C LEU A 240 -3.60 11.38 1.12
N MET A 241 -2.28 11.50 1.18
CA MET A 241 -1.33 10.57 0.56
C MET A 241 -1.67 9.10 0.82
N ARG A 242 -2.01 8.74 2.07
CA ARG A 242 -2.34 7.35 2.44
C ARG A 242 -3.52 6.75 1.66
N GLY A 243 -4.38 7.55 1.06
CA GLY A 243 -5.49 7.12 0.19
C GLY A 243 -5.18 7.26 -1.30
N ARG A 244 -3.90 7.39 -1.70
CA ARG A 244 -3.51 7.72 -3.07
C ARG A 244 -2.39 6.85 -3.65
N HIS A 245 -1.97 5.80 -2.97
CA HIS A 245 -0.87 4.94 -3.45
C HIS A 245 -1.25 4.23 -4.76
N THR A 246 -2.39 3.55 -4.80
CA THR A 246 -2.90 2.90 -6.03
C THR A 246 -3.17 3.93 -7.13
N TYR A 247 -3.68 5.11 -6.78
CA TYR A 247 -3.82 6.22 -7.73
C TYR A 247 -2.48 6.56 -8.40
N ALA A 248 -1.42 6.76 -7.62
CA ALA A 248 -0.10 7.08 -8.15
C ALA A 248 0.47 5.95 -9.03
N ILE A 249 0.28 4.70 -8.62
CA ILE A 249 0.68 3.51 -9.39
C ILE A 249 -0.01 3.50 -10.76
N LEU A 250 -1.34 3.70 -10.79
CA LEU A 250 -2.11 3.73 -12.03
C LEU A 250 -1.77 4.96 -12.90
N LYS A 251 -1.53 6.12 -12.30
CA LYS A 251 -1.05 7.32 -13.00
C LYS A 251 0.31 7.09 -13.65
N ARG A 252 1.24 6.45 -12.96
CA ARG A 252 2.56 6.09 -13.52
C ARG A 252 2.45 5.13 -14.70
N MET A 253 1.44 4.27 -14.68
CA MET A 253 1.11 3.35 -15.78
C MET A 253 0.22 3.98 -16.85
N GLU A 254 -0.22 5.22 -16.71
CA GLU A 254 -1.17 5.90 -17.62
C GLU A 254 -2.49 5.11 -17.79
N LEU A 255 -2.99 4.51 -16.71
CA LEU A 255 -4.22 3.72 -16.67
C LEU A 255 -5.37 4.47 -15.95
N ASP A 256 -5.66 5.69 -16.42
CA ASP A 256 -6.70 6.56 -15.84
C ASP A 256 -8.10 5.93 -15.86
N SER A 257 -8.36 5.00 -16.80
CA SER A 257 -9.62 4.25 -16.89
C SER A 257 -9.93 3.36 -15.69
N LEU A 258 -8.93 3.07 -14.85
CA LEU A 258 -9.07 2.30 -13.61
C LEU A 258 -9.16 3.20 -12.36
N ILE A 259 -9.20 4.52 -12.53
CA ILE A 259 -9.30 5.52 -11.48
C ILE A 259 -10.70 6.12 -11.45
N ALA A 260 -11.43 5.87 -10.37
CA ALA A 260 -12.75 6.46 -10.16
C ALA A 260 -12.64 7.85 -9.53
N SER A 261 -13.55 8.76 -9.90
CA SER A 261 -13.60 10.13 -9.36
C SER A 261 -14.29 10.21 -7.99
N ASP A 262 -15.17 9.26 -7.70
CA ASP A 262 -15.96 9.17 -6.47
C ASP A 262 -16.38 7.71 -6.20
N LEU A 263 -17.03 7.46 -5.05
CA LEU A 263 -17.46 6.11 -4.66
C LEU A 263 -18.55 5.53 -5.57
N LYS A 264 -19.36 6.37 -6.20
CA LYS A 264 -20.37 5.88 -7.14
C LYS A 264 -19.73 5.39 -8.45
N SER A 265 -18.81 6.16 -9.00
CA SER A 265 -18.04 5.75 -10.18
C SER A 265 -17.11 4.57 -9.88
N TYR A 266 -16.63 4.43 -8.63
CA TYR A 266 -15.88 3.26 -8.18
C TYR A 266 -16.74 1.99 -8.21
N GLU A 267 -17.97 2.04 -7.66
CA GLU A 267 -18.94 0.95 -7.73
C GLU A 267 -19.27 0.60 -9.20
N ASP A 268 -19.55 1.61 -10.03
CA ASP A 268 -19.91 1.40 -11.44
C ASP A 268 -18.75 0.78 -12.23
N LEU A 269 -17.51 1.18 -11.95
CA LEU A 269 -16.31 0.61 -12.57
C LEU A 269 -16.08 -0.84 -12.11
N ALA A 270 -16.28 -1.14 -10.81
CA ALA A 270 -16.22 -2.50 -10.29
C ALA A 270 -17.25 -3.41 -10.96
N VAL A 271 -18.48 -2.93 -11.12
CA VAL A 271 -19.55 -3.66 -11.83
C VAL A 271 -19.20 -3.85 -13.30
N LYS A 272 -18.69 -2.83 -13.98
CA LYS A 272 -18.29 -2.91 -15.40
C LYS A 272 -17.22 -3.99 -15.59
N LEU A 273 -16.16 -3.97 -14.79
CA LEU A 273 -15.11 -5.00 -14.85
C LEU A 273 -15.64 -6.39 -14.51
N GLY A 274 -16.63 -6.50 -13.62
CA GLY A 274 -17.25 -7.77 -13.27
C GLY A 274 -18.17 -8.35 -14.34
N SER A 275 -18.94 -7.51 -15.04
CA SER A 275 -19.95 -7.94 -16.00
C SER A 275 -19.48 -7.96 -17.45
N ASP A 276 -18.44 -7.20 -17.81
CA ASP A 276 -17.88 -7.09 -19.14
C ASP A 276 -16.50 -7.79 -19.19
N SER A 277 -16.49 -9.04 -19.64
CA SER A 277 -15.27 -9.84 -19.71
C SER A 277 -14.27 -9.33 -20.76
N GLU A 278 -14.75 -8.70 -21.84
CA GLU A 278 -13.86 -8.14 -22.87
C GLU A 278 -13.15 -6.90 -22.34
N PHE A 279 -13.88 -6.02 -21.67
CA PHE A 279 -13.28 -4.85 -21.02
C PHE A 279 -12.29 -5.26 -19.92
N ARG A 280 -12.64 -6.25 -19.09
CA ARG A 280 -11.74 -6.78 -18.05
C ARG A 280 -10.47 -7.35 -18.66
N TYR A 281 -10.60 -8.17 -19.72
CA TYR A 281 -9.44 -8.73 -20.42
C TYR A 281 -8.54 -7.64 -21.01
N HIS A 282 -9.15 -6.65 -21.67
CA HIS A 282 -8.41 -5.50 -22.21
C HIS A 282 -7.64 -4.75 -21.13
N MET A 283 -8.25 -4.48 -19.97
CA MET A 283 -7.55 -3.83 -18.87
C MET A 283 -6.41 -4.67 -18.30
N ALA A 284 -6.56 -6.00 -18.22
CA ALA A 284 -5.50 -6.89 -17.80
C ALA A 284 -4.30 -6.86 -18.77
N GLU A 285 -4.55 -6.80 -20.08
CA GLU A 285 -3.49 -6.66 -21.08
C GLU A 285 -2.77 -5.30 -20.96
N GLU A 286 -3.50 -4.20 -20.79
CA GLU A 286 -2.92 -2.88 -20.56
C GLU A 286 -2.04 -2.86 -19.31
N VAL A 287 -2.49 -3.49 -18.22
CA VAL A 287 -1.69 -3.64 -16.98
C VAL A 287 -0.39 -4.41 -17.26
N ARG A 288 -0.45 -5.56 -17.96
CA ARG A 288 0.74 -6.37 -18.28
C ARG A 288 1.76 -5.60 -19.13
N GLN A 289 1.27 -4.84 -20.10
CA GLN A 289 2.14 -4.06 -20.99
C GLN A 289 2.85 -2.91 -20.28
N ARG A 290 2.21 -2.28 -19.28
CA ARG A 290 2.69 -1.05 -18.65
C ARG A 290 3.29 -1.22 -17.26
N CYS A 291 3.11 -2.39 -16.62
CA CYS A 291 3.62 -2.61 -15.25
C CYS A 291 5.14 -2.46 -15.14
N HIS A 292 5.90 -2.60 -16.24
CA HIS A 292 7.35 -2.40 -16.22
C HIS A 292 7.77 -0.97 -15.85
N LEU A 293 6.90 0.03 -16.05
CA LEU A 293 7.15 1.43 -15.70
C LEU A 293 7.26 1.68 -14.18
N LEU A 294 6.82 0.71 -13.37
CA LEU A 294 6.80 0.83 -11.91
C LEU A 294 8.07 0.34 -11.23
N PHE A 295 8.84 -0.49 -11.91
CA PHE A 295 9.95 -1.21 -11.31
C PHE A 295 11.30 -0.66 -11.78
N GLU A 296 12.29 -0.75 -10.90
CA GLU A 296 13.68 -0.32 -11.15
C GLU A 296 13.79 1.16 -11.55
N ASP A 297 12.86 1.99 -11.11
CA ASP A 297 12.88 3.44 -11.31
C ASP A 297 14.03 4.08 -10.51
N ARG A 298 15.07 4.51 -11.21
CA ARG A 298 16.25 5.09 -10.59
C ARG A 298 16.21 6.62 -10.53
N GLU A 299 15.22 7.28 -11.09
CA GLU A 299 15.09 8.73 -11.01
C GLU A 299 14.86 9.18 -9.56
N CYS A 300 14.00 8.47 -8.82
CA CYS A 300 13.78 8.76 -7.40
C CYS A 300 15.06 8.54 -6.56
N VAL A 301 15.89 7.54 -6.92
CA VAL A 301 17.18 7.29 -6.24
C VAL A 301 18.16 8.43 -6.49
N ALA A 302 18.26 8.90 -7.74
CA ALA A 302 19.11 10.03 -8.08
C ALA A 302 18.66 11.32 -7.39
N ALA A 303 17.34 11.56 -7.33
CA ALA A 303 16.77 12.72 -6.64
C ALA A 303 17.01 12.65 -5.12
N LEU A 304 16.88 11.46 -4.51
CA LEU A 304 17.18 11.25 -3.10
C LEU A 304 18.67 11.47 -2.80
N ALA A 305 19.56 10.95 -3.63
CA ALA A 305 21.02 11.18 -3.52
C ALA A 305 21.34 12.67 -3.62
N HIS A 306 20.75 13.37 -4.59
CA HIS A 306 20.91 14.83 -4.73
C HIS A 306 20.41 15.57 -3.48
N PHE A 307 19.26 15.19 -2.94
CA PHE A 307 18.73 15.77 -1.68
C PHE A 307 19.75 15.62 -0.56
N PHE A 308 20.29 14.44 -0.32
CA PHE A 308 21.28 14.22 0.73
C PHE A 308 22.59 15.00 0.54
N LEU A 309 23.09 15.08 -0.69
CA LEU A 309 24.33 15.80 -1.00
C LEU A 309 24.21 17.34 -0.88
N THR A 310 22.99 17.87 -1.07
CA THR A 310 22.75 19.32 -1.07
C THR A 310 22.29 19.85 0.28
N ARG A 311 21.83 19.00 1.20
CA ARG A 311 21.44 19.39 2.55
C ARG A 311 22.65 19.31 3.47
N LYS A 312 23.09 20.48 3.92
CA LYS A 312 24.14 20.60 4.94
C LYS A 312 23.49 21.01 6.25
N PRO A 313 23.95 20.52 7.40
CA PRO A 313 23.58 21.06 8.69
C PRO A 313 23.90 22.58 8.71
N ASP A 314 22.97 23.40 9.20
CA ASP A 314 23.28 24.81 9.43
C ASP A 314 24.48 24.90 10.38
N ALA A 315 25.52 25.62 9.96
CA ALA A 315 26.74 25.81 10.74
C ALA A 315 26.53 26.60 12.06
N SER A 316 25.29 26.88 12.43
CA SER A 316 24.88 27.74 13.56
C SER A 316 24.26 27.02 14.76
N SER A 317 24.25 25.69 14.80
CA SER A 317 23.72 24.92 15.93
C SER A 317 24.80 24.11 16.67
N GLY A 318 25.90 24.81 17.03
CA GLY A 318 26.93 24.31 17.93
C GLY A 318 26.84 24.97 19.30
#